data_865276a7d8999517441ce5eb19951d41
#
_entry.id   865276a7d8999517441ce5eb19951d41
#
_cell.length_a   1.000
_cell.length_b   1.000
_cell.length_c   1.000
_cell.angle_alpha   90.00
_cell.angle_beta   90.00
_cell.angle_gamma   90.00
#
_symmetry.space_group_name_H-M   'P 1'
#
loop_
_entity.id
_entity.type
_entity.pdbx_description
1 polymer ?
#
loop_
_entity_poly.entity_id
_entity_poly.type
_entity_poly.pdbx_seq_one_letter_code
_entity_poly.pdbx_strand_id
1 'polypeptide(L)'
;MQPQPDKNYNSKLTVEEYVKLEQDTDQKHEFHDGQVYAMAGGTDNHNTITMNISAEIYVSLKGKNCKIKNSETKLYLEDNNRYVYPDAMIICGEQQKAENLKDAFTNPVVIIEVLSKSTQGYDRGTKFGYYRQVRSLRHYVLIEQTEVKIDVFSRQSPTSLWNIRSIEGVENNLELAISETETLSISLRDIYNDVVFED
;
A
#
# COMPACT_ATOMS: atom_id res chain seq x y z
N MET A 1 -0.29 16.62 3.26
CA MET A 1 -1.58 17.12 3.81
C MET A 1 -2.42 15.90 4.17
N GLN A 2 -3.23 15.90 5.20
CA GLN A 2 -4.16 14.78 5.43
C GLN A 2 -5.25 14.79 4.36
N PRO A 3 -5.72 13.60 3.88
CA PRO A 3 -6.88 13.54 3.03
C PRO A 3 -8.05 14.29 3.65
N GLN A 4 -8.86 14.96 2.83
CA GLN A 4 -10.07 15.64 3.32
C GLN A 4 -11.26 14.71 3.07
N PRO A 5 -12.21 14.60 4.02
CA PRO A 5 -13.43 13.85 3.82
C PRO A 5 -14.17 14.33 2.57
N ASP A 6 -14.83 13.41 1.87
CA ASP A 6 -15.68 13.77 0.74
C ASP A 6 -16.86 14.61 1.24
N LYS A 7 -16.96 15.82 0.71
CA LYS A 7 -17.99 16.81 1.08
C LYS A 7 -19.42 16.37 0.75
N ASN A 8 -19.57 15.37 -0.11
CA ASN A 8 -20.88 14.82 -0.46
C ASN A 8 -21.46 13.96 0.68
N TYR A 9 -20.61 13.54 1.65
CA TYR A 9 -20.99 12.69 2.77
C TYR A 9 -20.68 13.39 4.10
N ASN A 10 -21.58 14.31 4.48
CA ASN A 10 -21.42 15.12 5.71
C ASN A 10 -21.72 14.37 7.02
N SER A 11 -22.31 13.17 6.95
CA SER A 11 -22.60 12.30 8.09
C SER A 11 -21.68 11.09 8.09
N LYS A 12 -21.44 10.53 9.29
CA LYS A 12 -20.76 9.25 9.40
C LYS A 12 -21.61 8.15 8.76
N LEU A 13 -20.95 7.32 7.93
CA LEU A 13 -21.53 6.12 7.32
C LEU A 13 -21.26 4.90 8.19
N THR A 14 -22.18 3.94 8.18
CA THR A 14 -21.89 2.58 8.65
C THR A 14 -21.07 1.83 7.60
N VAL A 15 -20.49 0.67 7.96
CA VAL A 15 -19.77 -0.18 6.99
C VAL A 15 -20.71 -0.65 5.88
N GLU A 16 -21.97 -0.97 6.20
CA GLU A 16 -22.98 -1.41 5.23
C GLU A 16 -23.31 -0.29 4.22
N GLU A 17 -23.44 0.94 4.70
CA GLU A 17 -23.66 2.12 3.84
C GLU A 17 -22.44 2.39 2.96
N TYR A 18 -21.22 2.23 3.49
CA TYR A 18 -19.98 2.33 2.69
C TYR A 18 -19.91 1.24 1.62
N VAL A 19 -20.22 -0.01 1.95
CA VAL A 19 -20.25 -1.11 0.97
C VAL A 19 -21.23 -0.82 -0.15
N LYS A 20 -22.40 -0.30 0.18
CA LYS A 20 -23.40 0.11 -0.82
C LYS A 20 -22.89 1.26 -1.69
N LEU A 21 -22.28 2.29 -1.08
CA LEU A 21 -21.66 3.39 -1.82
C LEU A 21 -20.66 2.89 -2.86
N GLU A 22 -19.74 1.99 -2.48
CA GLU A 22 -18.73 1.41 -3.37
C GLU A 22 -19.33 0.54 -4.51
N GLN A 23 -20.56 0.05 -4.35
CA GLN A 23 -21.28 -0.66 -5.41
C GLN A 23 -22.05 0.26 -6.35
N ASP A 24 -22.48 1.41 -5.85
CA ASP A 24 -23.36 2.36 -6.56
C ASP A 24 -22.56 3.44 -7.32
N THR A 25 -21.23 3.51 -7.15
CA THR A 25 -20.37 4.54 -7.79
C THR A 25 -19.11 3.94 -8.40
N ASP A 26 -18.65 4.52 -9.52
CA ASP A 26 -17.35 4.23 -10.13
C ASP A 26 -16.18 4.91 -9.39
N GLN A 27 -16.47 5.88 -8.52
CA GLN A 27 -15.49 6.58 -7.69
C GLN A 27 -15.11 5.73 -6.50
N LYS A 28 -13.82 5.38 -6.34
CA LYS A 28 -13.33 4.68 -5.14
C LYS A 28 -13.25 5.62 -3.95
N HIS A 29 -13.59 5.07 -2.79
CA HIS A 29 -13.47 5.77 -1.51
C HIS A 29 -12.76 4.90 -0.49
N GLU A 30 -11.83 5.49 0.25
CA GLU A 30 -11.39 4.93 1.52
C GLU A 30 -12.42 5.22 2.60
N PHE A 31 -12.58 4.28 3.52
CA PHE A 31 -13.45 4.44 4.70
C PHE A 31 -12.61 4.50 5.98
N HIS A 32 -12.79 5.53 6.77
CA HIS A 32 -12.04 5.75 8.00
C HIS A 32 -13.00 6.00 9.17
N ASP A 33 -13.40 4.94 9.86
CA ASP A 33 -14.28 5.01 11.04
C ASP A 33 -15.53 5.88 10.84
N GLY A 34 -16.23 5.63 9.75
CA GLY A 34 -17.46 6.32 9.39
C GLY A 34 -17.28 7.48 8.40
N GLN A 35 -16.06 7.97 8.17
CA GLN A 35 -15.79 8.98 7.17
C GLN A 35 -15.29 8.36 5.88
N VAL A 36 -15.73 8.88 4.74
CA VAL A 36 -15.28 8.46 3.42
C VAL A 36 -14.42 9.52 2.77
N TYR A 37 -13.42 9.06 2.00
CA TYR A 37 -12.43 9.89 1.34
C TYR A 37 -12.33 9.46 -0.11
N ALA A 38 -12.75 10.30 -1.03
CA ALA A 38 -12.64 10.02 -2.45
C ALA A 38 -11.17 9.92 -2.85
N MET A 39 -10.82 8.86 -3.59
CA MET A 39 -9.48 8.69 -4.12
C MET A 39 -9.30 9.53 -5.38
N ALA A 40 -8.18 10.23 -5.45
CA ALA A 40 -7.75 10.93 -6.66
C ALA A 40 -6.89 10.01 -7.54
N GLY A 41 -6.85 10.28 -8.84
CA GLY A 41 -5.91 9.61 -9.74
C GLY A 41 -4.45 10.00 -9.44
N GLY A 42 -3.51 9.10 -9.73
CA GLY A 42 -2.08 9.34 -9.64
C GLY A 42 -1.53 10.17 -10.81
N THR A 43 -0.35 10.76 -10.63
CA THR A 43 0.44 11.36 -11.73
C THR A 43 0.98 10.27 -12.65
N ASP A 44 1.53 10.66 -13.80
CA ASP A 44 2.16 9.72 -14.74
C ASP A 44 3.29 8.93 -14.07
N ASN A 45 4.22 9.61 -13.40
CA ASN A 45 5.31 8.98 -12.66
C ASN A 45 4.79 8.02 -11.57
N HIS A 46 3.76 8.41 -10.81
CA HIS A 46 3.14 7.53 -9.81
C HIS A 46 2.62 6.24 -10.45
N ASN A 47 1.90 6.36 -11.57
CA ASN A 47 1.33 5.22 -12.27
C ASN A 47 2.43 4.32 -12.88
N THR A 48 3.47 4.92 -13.48
CA THR A 48 4.62 4.21 -14.06
C THR A 48 5.35 3.42 -12.97
N ILE A 49 5.69 4.04 -11.85
CA ILE A 49 6.36 3.38 -10.71
C ILE A 49 5.49 2.25 -10.16
N THR A 50 4.19 2.49 -9.95
CA THR A 50 3.25 1.48 -9.45
C THR A 50 3.18 0.28 -10.38
N MET A 51 3.14 0.51 -11.70
CA MET A 51 3.13 -0.55 -12.70
C MET A 51 4.44 -1.34 -12.68
N ASN A 52 5.59 -0.66 -12.71
CA ASN A 52 6.90 -1.29 -12.74
C ASN A 52 7.14 -2.18 -11.52
N ILE A 53 6.96 -1.64 -10.30
CA ILE A 53 7.15 -2.43 -9.07
C ILE A 53 6.18 -3.61 -8.99
N SER A 54 4.94 -3.43 -9.46
CA SER A 54 3.95 -4.50 -9.48
C SER A 54 4.30 -5.62 -10.46
N ALA A 55 4.83 -5.27 -11.64
CA ALA A 55 5.28 -6.23 -12.65
C ALA A 55 6.48 -7.05 -12.14
N GLU A 56 7.49 -6.40 -11.58
CA GLU A 56 8.69 -7.04 -11.04
C GLU A 56 8.34 -8.00 -9.89
N ILE A 57 7.49 -7.56 -8.96
CA ILE A 57 7.00 -8.41 -7.88
C ILE A 57 6.21 -9.60 -8.44
N TYR A 58 5.30 -9.37 -9.38
CA TYR A 58 4.50 -10.45 -9.98
C TYR A 58 5.38 -11.52 -10.62
N VAL A 59 6.40 -11.13 -11.37
CA VAL A 59 7.36 -12.05 -11.99
C VAL A 59 8.13 -12.82 -10.92
N SER A 60 8.62 -12.13 -9.89
CA SER A 60 9.38 -12.73 -8.79
C SER A 60 8.57 -13.68 -7.91
N LEU A 61 7.24 -13.52 -7.86
CA LEU A 61 6.34 -14.37 -7.08
C LEU A 61 5.80 -15.60 -7.84
N LYS A 62 6.11 -15.76 -9.13
CA LYS A 62 5.66 -16.94 -9.90
C LYS A 62 6.15 -18.24 -9.26
N GLY A 63 5.22 -19.16 -9.03
CA GLY A 63 5.48 -20.45 -8.39
C GLY A 63 5.62 -20.41 -6.86
N LYS A 64 5.54 -19.23 -6.24
CA LYS A 64 5.59 -19.05 -4.79
C LYS A 64 4.19 -18.99 -4.17
N ASN A 65 4.12 -19.25 -2.86
CA ASN A 65 2.87 -19.16 -2.09
C ASN A 65 2.57 -17.72 -1.63
N CYS A 66 2.84 -16.74 -2.48
CA CYS A 66 2.56 -15.33 -2.26
C CYS A 66 1.88 -14.73 -3.49
N LYS A 67 1.03 -13.75 -3.28
CA LYS A 67 0.33 -13.04 -4.37
C LYS A 67 0.42 -11.54 -4.15
N ILE A 68 0.73 -10.81 -5.22
CA ILE A 68 0.58 -9.36 -5.26
C ILE A 68 -0.87 -8.98 -5.53
N LYS A 69 -1.31 -7.91 -4.92
CA LYS A 69 -2.57 -7.21 -5.15
C LYS A 69 -2.26 -5.76 -5.51
N ASN A 70 -3.04 -5.20 -6.39
CA ASN A 70 -2.93 -3.82 -6.86
C ASN A 70 -3.91 -2.88 -6.13
N SER A 71 -3.92 -1.61 -6.52
CA SER A 71 -4.76 -0.55 -5.97
C SER A 71 -6.28 -0.73 -6.18
N GLU A 72 -6.72 -1.80 -6.85
CA GLU A 72 -8.14 -2.17 -6.93
C GLU A 72 -8.57 -3.04 -5.73
N THR A 73 -7.62 -3.48 -4.90
CA THR A 73 -7.87 -4.42 -3.82
C THR A 73 -7.90 -3.71 -2.47
N LYS A 74 -8.99 -3.87 -1.75
CA LYS A 74 -9.15 -3.27 -0.41
C LYS A 74 -8.32 -4.00 0.64
N LEU A 75 -7.75 -3.23 1.55
CA LEU A 75 -7.18 -3.69 2.80
C LEU A 75 -8.05 -3.21 3.95
N TYR A 76 -8.50 -4.14 4.80
CA TYR A 76 -9.22 -3.82 6.03
C TYR A 76 -8.27 -3.79 7.23
N LEU A 77 -8.26 -2.67 7.92
CA LEU A 77 -7.50 -2.43 9.15
C LEU A 77 -8.47 -2.54 10.34
N GLU A 78 -8.59 -3.75 10.90
CA GLU A 78 -9.57 -4.09 11.93
C GLU A 78 -9.50 -3.16 13.14
N ASP A 79 -8.30 -2.99 13.72
CA ASP A 79 -8.09 -2.19 14.94
C ASP A 79 -8.51 -0.71 14.79
N ASN A 80 -8.67 -0.23 13.56
CA ASN A 80 -9.01 1.16 13.28
C ASN A 80 -10.30 1.32 12.49
N ASN A 81 -11.00 0.24 12.21
CA ASN A 81 -12.22 0.21 11.38
C ASN A 81 -12.03 1.01 10.07
N ARG A 82 -11.01 0.61 9.25
CA ARG A 82 -10.67 1.32 8.03
C ARG A 82 -10.59 0.37 6.84
N TYR A 83 -11.15 0.80 5.73
CA TYR A 83 -10.96 0.18 4.42
C TYR A 83 -10.13 1.14 3.57
N VAL A 84 -8.96 0.69 3.14
CA VAL A 84 -8.00 1.51 2.38
C VAL A 84 -7.55 0.76 1.14
N TYR A 85 -6.95 1.48 0.18
CA TYR A 85 -6.43 0.92 -1.07
C TYR A 85 -4.94 1.24 -1.19
N PRO A 86 -4.05 0.39 -0.72
CA PRO A 86 -2.61 0.53 -0.99
C PRO A 86 -2.32 0.46 -2.49
N ASP A 87 -1.30 1.16 -2.97
CA ASP A 87 -0.88 1.07 -4.38
C ASP A 87 -0.53 -0.36 -4.79
N ALA A 88 0.14 -1.09 -3.88
CA ALA A 88 0.28 -2.54 -3.98
C ALA A 88 0.43 -3.19 -2.59
N MET A 89 0.08 -4.48 -2.49
CA MET A 89 0.36 -5.27 -1.29
C MET A 89 0.67 -6.73 -1.67
N ILE A 90 1.47 -7.39 -0.85
CA ILE A 90 1.78 -8.82 -0.98
C ILE A 90 1.13 -9.58 0.16
N ILE A 91 0.42 -10.65 -0.17
CA ILE A 91 -0.15 -11.59 0.79
C ILE A 91 0.49 -12.95 0.56
N CYS A 92 1.03 -13.56 1.60
CA CYS A 92 1.64 -14.89 1.56
C CYS A 92 0.80 -15.90 2.35
N GLY A 93 0.75 -17.13 1.87
CA GLY A 93 -0.05 -18.19 2.47
C GLY A 93 -1.56 -18.04 2.23
N GLU A 94 -2.36 -18.39 3.22
CA GLU A 94 -3.82 -18.29 3.17
C GLU A 94 -4.25 -16.82 3.21
N GLN A 95 -5.08 -16.43 2.23
CA GLN A 95 -5.61 -15.07 2.15
C GLN A 95 -6.79 -14.90 3.11
N GLN A 96 -6.61 -14.08 4.15
CA GLN A 96 -7.66 -13.74 5.11
C GLN A 96 -8.45 -12.54 4.60
N LYS A 97 -9.78 -12.63 4.70
CA LYS A 97 -10.71 -11.60 4.23
C LYS A 97 -11.48 -11.02 5.40
N ALA A 98 -11.91 -9.77 5.26
CA ALA A 98 -12.83 -9.14 6.20
C ALA A 98 -14.19 -9.87 6.20
N GLU A 99 -14.80 -9.98 7.37
CA GLU A 99 -16.10 -10.66 7.52
C GLU A 99 -17.21 -9.94 6.76
N ASN A 100 -17.22 -8.61 6.83
CA ASN A 100 -18.27 -7.75 6.27
C ASN A 100 -18.06 -7.42 4.79
N LEU A 101 -16.86 -7.64 4.23
CA LEU A 101 -16.52 -7.29 2.86
C LEU A 101 -15.55 -8.30 2.25
N LYS A 102 -16.07 -9.25 1.48
CA LYS A 102 -15.31 -10.40 0.96
C LYS A 102 -14.21 -10.05 -0.04
N ASP A 103 -14.14 -8.84 -0.56
CA ASP A 103 -13.09 -8.32 -1.45
C ASP A 103 -12.03 -7.50 -0.70
N ALA A 104 -12.15 -7.34 0.62
CA ALA A 104 -11.15 -6.74 1.47
C ALA A 104 -10.31 -7.80 2.18
N PHE A 105 -8.99 -7.63 2.17
CA PHE A 105 -8.04 -8.53 2.82
C PHE A 105 -7.53 -7.92 4.13
N THR A 106 -7.00 -8.77 5.03
CA THR A 106 -6.57 -8.34 6.37
C THR A 106 -5.12 -8.67 6.69
N ASN A 107 -4.45 -9.53 5.88
CA ASN A 107 -3.16 -10.11 6.25
C ASN A 107 -2.01 -9.89 5.23
N PRO A 108 -1.75 -8.65 4.77
CA PRO A 108 -0.59 -8.38 3.94
C PRO A 108 0.72 -8.58 4.73
N VAL A 109 1.76 -9.07 4.05
CA VAL A 109 3.14 -9.12 4.58
C VAL A 109 3.96 -7.93 4.12
N VAL A 110 3.61 -7.33 2.98
CA VAL A 110 4.21 -6.10 2.45
C VAL A 110 3.09 -5.17 2.02
N ILE A 111 3.21 -3.89 2.31
CA ILE A 111 2.41 -2.80 1.77
C ILE A 111 3.35 -1.82 1.07
N ILE A 112 2.96 -1.36 -0.11
CA ILE A 112 3.73 -0.42 -0.94
C ILE A 112 2.85 0.78 -1.23
N GLU A 113 3.40 1.98 -1.04
CA GLU A 113 2.79 3.26 -1.40
C GLU A 113 3.79 4.08 -2.22
N VAL A 114 3.35 4.59 -3.34
CA VAL A 114 4.11 5.56 -4.14
C VAL A 114 3.71 6.95 -3.67
N LEU A 115 4.67 7.69 -3.15
CA LEU A 115 4.40 8.97 -2.49
C LEU A 115 3.98 10.05 -3.47
N SER A 116 2.91 10.76 -3.14
CA SER A 116 2.53 11.98 -3.84
C SER A 116 2.96 13.21 -3.05
N LYS A 117 3.23 14.30 -3.73
CA LYS A 117 3.59 15.59 -3.11
C LYS A 117 2.57 16.06 -2.07
N SER A 118 1.30 15.69 -2.25
CA SER A 118 0.21 16.10 -1.35
C SER A 118 0.02 15.18 -0.15
N THR A 119 0.38 13.90 -0.24
CA THR A 119 0.10 12.89 0.81
C THR A 119 1.33 12.37 1.53
N GLN A 120 2.56 12.60 1.05
CA GLN A 120 3.79 12.03 1.61
C GLN A 120 3.92 12.17 3.13
N GLY A 121 3.54 13.31 3.72
CA GLY A 121 3.59 13.49 5.17
C GLY A 121 2.56 12.64 5.92
N TYR A 122 1.40 12.38 5.31
CA TYR A 122 0.39 11.47 5.85
C TYR A 122 0.85 10.01 5.76
N ASP A 123 1.41 9.62 4.62
CA ASP A 123 1.88 8.24 4.36
C ASP A 123 3.05 7.87 5.28
N ARG A 124 4.03 8.80 5.47
CA ARG A 124 5.18 8.62 6.37
C ARG A 124 4.82 8.56 7.84
N GLY A 125 3.74 9.20 8.24
CA GLY A 125 3.35 9.34 9.65
C GLY A 125 2.07 8.60 10.02
N THR A 126 0.94 9.25 9.78
CA THR A 126 -0.37 8.77 10.26
C THR A 126 -0.75 7.41 9.65
N LYS A 127 -0.57 7.22 8.34
CA LYS A 127 -0.90 5.97 7.63
C LYS A 127 -0.02 4.82 8.12
N PHE A 128 1.29 5.07 8.31
CA PHE A 128 2.18 4.10 8.94
C PHE A 128 1.71 3.74 10.37
N GLY A 129 1.21 4.71 11.14
CA GLY A 129 0.65 4.49 12.47
C GLY A 129 -0.47 3.44 12.49
N TYR A 130 -1.28 3.37 11.43
CA TYR A 130 -2.33 2.37 11.25
C TYR A 130 -1.76 1.04 10.73
N TYR A 131 -0.94 1.08 9.67
CA TYR A 131 -0.40 -0.13 9.05
C TYR A 131 0.47 -0.96 10.00
N ARG A 132 1.26 -0.33 10.87
CA ARG A 132 2.11 -1.05 11.83
C ARG A 132 1.36 -1.95 12.81
N GLN A 133 0.04 -1.79 12.96
CA GLN A 133 -0.81 -2.61 13.82
C GLN A 133 -1.19 -3.93 13.15
N VAL A 134 -1.14 -4.01 11.82
CA VAL A 134 -1.38 -5.25 11.06
C VAL A 134 -0.33 -6.30 11.43
N ARG A 135 -0.75 -7.36 12.13
CA ARG A 135 0.17 -8.36 12.70
C ARG A 135 1.04 -9.06 11.68
N SER A 136 0.49 -9.37 10.50
CA SER A 136 1.19 -10.04 9.40
C SER A 136 2.22 -9.14 8.70
N LEU A 137 2.09 -7.82 8.81
CA LEU A 137 2.92 -6.87 8.07
C LEU A 137 4.38 -6.94 8.53
N ARG A 138 5.29 -7.17 7.59
CA ARG A 138 6.75 -7.18 7.78
C ARG A 138 7.42 -5.96 7.18
N HIS A 139 6.91 -5.47 6.05
CA HIS A 139 7.49 -4.34 5.35
C HIS A 139 6.41 -3.32 4.94
N TYR A 140 6.69 -2.06 5.19
CA TYR A 140 5.98 -0.92 4.61
C TYR A 140 6.99 -0.15 3.76
N VAL A 141 6.73 -0.07 2.47
CA VAL A 141 7.63 0.49 1.45
C VAL A 141 7.05 1.78 0.93
N LEU A 142 7.81 2.85 0.98
CA LEU A 142 7.46 4.17 0.45
C LEU A 142 8.40 4.50 -0.71
N ILE A 143 7.84 4.69 -1.90
CA ILE A 143 8.60 4.96 -3.12
C ILE A 143 8.40 6.43 -3.51
N GLU A 144 9.49 7.20 -3.58
CA GLU A 144 9.43 8.58 -4.08
C GLU A 144 9.16 8.60 -5.59
N GLN A 145 8.33 9.53 -6.04
CA GLN A 145 8.06 9.70 -7.47
C GLN A 145 8.86 10.84 -8.11
N THR A 146 9.60 11.60 -7.30
CA THR A 146 10.36 12.79 -7.73
C THR A 146 11.88 12.59 -7.71
N GLU A 147 12.33 11.49 -7.14
CA GLU A 147 13.75 11.11 -7.07
C GLU A 147 13.89 9.60 -6.91
N VAL A 148 15.05 9.05 -7.24
CA VAL A 148 15.34 7.62 -7.05
C VAL A 148 15.62 7.34 -5.59
N LYS A 149 14.55 7.09 -4.83
CA LYS A 149 14.61 6.85 -3.39
C LYS A 149 13.44 6.01 -2.89
N ILE A 150 13.76 5.05 -2.05
CA ILE A 150 12.78 4.18 -1.39
C ILE A 150 13.08 4.13 0.10
N ASP A 151 12.08 4.41 0.93
CA ASP A 151 12.16 4.18 2.37
C ASP A 151 11.44 2.88 2.74
N VAL A 152 12.12 2.03 3.48
CA VAL A 152 11.60 0.74 3.89
C VAL A 152 11.54 0.67 5.41
N PHE A 153 10.33 0.59 5.94
CA PHE A 153 10.08 0.24 7.32
C PHE A 153 9.95 -1.27 7.43
N SER A 154 10.74 -1.89 8.28
CA SER A 154 10.79 -3.35 8.39
C SER A 154 10.76 -3.82 9.83
N ARG A 155 10.11 -4.97 10.08
CA ARG A 155 10.20 -5.71 11.34
C ARG A 155 10.29 -7.22 11.08
N GLN A 156 10.91 -7.96 11.98
CA GLN A 156 11.07 -9.42 11.87
C GLN A 156 9.83 -10.19 12.37
N SER A 157 9.17 -9.66 13.40
CA SER A 157 7.98 -10.27 14.00
C SER A 157 6.97 -9.20 14.44
N PRO A 158 5.72 -9.56 14.77
CA PRO A 158 4.70 -8.62 15.22
C PRO A 158 5.08 -7.80 16.47
N THR A 159 5.99 -8.33 17.29
CA THR A 159 6.46 -7.70 18.54
C THR A 159 7.83 -7.04 18.42
N SER A 160 8.52 -7.18 17.29
CA SER A 160 9.82 -6.55 17.05
C SER A 160 9.69 -5.05 16.79
N LEU A 161 10.75 -4.33 17.10
CA LEU A 161 10.86 -2.91 16.73
C LEU A 161 10.90 -2.75 15.21
N TRP A 162 10.35 -1.66 14.73
CA TRP A 162 10.46 -1.24 13.34
C TRP A 162 11.83 -0.58 13.10
N ASN A 163 12.51 -1.03 12.07
CA ASN A 163 13.73 -0.42 11.55
C ASN A 163 13.39 0.33 10.26
N ILE A 164 14.04 1.44 10.04
CA ILE A 164 13.87 2.26 8.83
C ILE A 164 15.21 2.28 8.09
N ARG A 165 15.18 2.03 6.80
CA ARG A 165 16.33 2.23 5.90
C ARG A 165 15.87 2.97 4.66
N SER A 166 16.73 3.85 4.14
CA SER A 166 16.57 4.50 2.84
C SER A 166 17.51 3.84 1.83
N ILE A 167 17.04 3.68 0.60
CA ILE A 167 17.78 3.14 -0.53
C ILE A 167 17.71 4.20 -1.62
N GLU A 168 18.86 4.64 -2.09
CA GLU A 168 19.00 5.69 -3.11
C GLU A 168 19.89 5.17 -4.26
N GLY A 169 19.68 5.69 -5.47
CA GLY A 169 20.48 5.34 -6.65
C GLY A 169 20.00 4.08 -7.38
N VAL A 170 19.98 4.16 -8.70
CA VAL A 170 19.46 3.10 -9.60
C VAL A 170 20.30 1.81 -9.60
N GLU A 171 21.53 1.86 -9.07
CA GLU A 171 22.44 0.71 -8.96
C GLU A 171 22.10 -0.21 -7.78
N ASN A 172 21.21 0.20 -6.88
CA ASN A 172 20.84 -0.55 -5.71
C ASN A 172 19.58 -1.40 -5.94
N ASN A 173 19.34 -2.33 -5.01
CA ASN A 173 18.18 -3.21 -5.02
C ASN A 173 17.31 -3.00 -3.77
N LEU A 174 16.00 -3.12 -3.95
CA LEU A 174 15.01 -3.27 -2.89
C LEU A 174 14.98 -4.74 -2.44
N GLU A 175 15.42 -5.01 -1.22
CA GLU A 175 15.40 -6.35 -0.61
C GLU A 175 14.27 -6.46 0.42
N LEU A 176 13.36 -7.43 0.24
CA LEU A 176 12.21 -7.66 1.12
C LEU A 176 12.12 -9.14 1.51
N ALA A 177 12.37 -9.45 2.78
CA ALA A 177 12.17 -10.80 3.33
C ALA A 177 10.66 -11.06 3.54
N ILE A 178 10.01 -11.73 2.60
CA ILE A 178 8.56 -12.00 2.60
C ILE A 178 8.17 -13.25 3.42
N SER A 179 9.14 -14.13 3.70
CA SER A 179 9.02 -15.28 4.61
C SER A 179 10.36 -15.54 5.29
N GLU A 180 10.47 -16.63 6.06
CA GLU A 180 11.73 -17.03 6.69
C GLU A 180 12.78 -17.50 5.67
N THR A 181 12.32 -17.99 4.53
CA THR A 181 13.16 -18.60 3.50
C THR A 181 13.18 -17.85 2.18
N GLU A 182 12.34 -16.84 2.02
CA GLU A 182 12.17 -16.12 0.75
C GLU A 182 12.40 -14.62 0.90
N THR A 183 13.30 -14.11 0.08
CA THR A 183 13.58 -12.68 -0.08
C THR A 183 13.31 -12.29 -1.54
N LEU A 184 12.59 -11.20 -1.74
CA LEU A 184 12.49 -10.53 -3.04
C LEU A 184 13.66 -9.57 -3.17
N SER A 185 14.28 -9.55 -4.35
CA SER A 185 15.31 -8.56 -4.72
C SER A 185 14.89 -7.92 -6.04
N ILE A 186 14.63 -6.63 -6.03
CA ILE A 186 14.11 -5.87 -7.15
C ILE A 186 15.03 -4.67 -7.40
N SER A 187 15.53 -4.54 -8.62
CA SER A 187 16.42 -3.43 -9.00
C SER A 187 15.67 -2.10 -8.97
N LEU A 188 16.27 -1.06 -8.37
CA LEU A 188 15.72 0.29 -8.44
C LEU A 188 15.70 0.81 -9.89
N ARG A 189 16.62 0.36 -10.75
CA ARG A 189 16.62 0.66 -12.18
C ARG A 189 15.32 0.22 -12.85
N ASP A 190 14.79 -0.97 -12.48
CA ASP A 190 13.58 -1.51 -13.08
C ASP A 190 12.35 -0.82 -12.50
N ILE A 191 12.35 -0.49 -11.19
CA ILE A 191 11.27 0.27 -10.54
C ILE A 191 11.09 1.66 -11.17
N TYR A 192 12.21 2.34 -11.48
CA TYR A 192 12.20 3.70 -12.02
C TYR A 192 12.40 3.75 -13.55
N ASN A 193 12.22 2.62 -14.24
CA ASN A 193 12.29 2.60 -15.71
C ASN A 193 11.19 3.50 -16.29
N ASP A 194 11.56 4.31 -17.30
CA ASP A 194 10.69 5.29 -17.98
C ASP A 194 10.09 6.38 -17.07
N VAL A 195 10.60 6.54 -15.84
CA VAL A 195 10.21 7.66 -14.96
C VAL A 195 11.00 8.91 -15.33
N VAL A 196 10.30 10.01 -15.56
CA VAL A 196 10.90 11.30 -15.91
C VAL A 196 10.91 12.22 -14.68
N PHE A 197 12.09 12.56 -14.21
CA PHE A 197 12.26 13.53 -13.14
C PHE A 197 12.34 14.93 -13.70
N GLU A 198 11.51 15.84 -13.17
CA GLU A 198 11.58 17.27 -13.50
C GLU A 198 12.78 17.90 -12.76
N ASP A 199 13.54 18.76 -13.46
CA ASP A 199 14.69 19.50 -12.92
C ASP A 199 14.28 20.58 -11.87
#